data_fe893a98a0c526d934ab1025d351bbe3
#
_entry.id   fe893a98a0c526d934ab1025d351bbe3
#
_cell.length_a   1.000
_cell.length_b   1.000
_cell.length_c   1.000
_cell.angle_alpha   90.00
_cell.angle_beta   90.00
_cell.angle_gamma   90.00
#
_symmetry.space_group_name_H-M   'P 1'
#
loop_
_entity.id
_entity.type
_entity.pdbx_description
1 polymer ?
#
loop_
_entity_poly.entity_id
_entity_poly.type
_entity_poly.pdbx_seq_one_letter_code
_entity_poly.pdbx_strand_id
1 'polypeptide(L)'
;TWSMRECIDYAIDHNITIKQQQNQARQQQIQLDDNRGNHLPTVDASIGQNFSFGRGLTAQNTYENTNTSNTSFQLGASVPIFTGNKIVNAVKLSQLNLDASLADLEKARDDIRTQVAKAYVQILYDMEICDVAQRQIAIDSMQVYRLEQMLKAGKASKAEVSQQRATLAQSRLTATNADNNYRLSLLALSQLLEL
;
A
#
# COMPACT_ATOMS: atom_id res chain seq x y z
N THR A 1 -12.50 -22.58 0.17
CA THR A 1 -13.18 -21.51 0.98
C THR A 1 -12.22 -21.05 2.05
N TRP A 2 -11.89 -19.79 2.05
CA TRP A 2 -11.00 -19.17 3.05
C TRP A 2 -11.83 -18.71 4.24
N SER A 3 -11.37 -19.02 5.43
CA SER A 3 -11.93 -18.43 6.65
C SER A 3 -11.44 -16.98 6.83
N MET A 4 -12.17 -16.19 7.61
CA MET A 4 -11.76 -14.82 7.93
C MET A 4 -10.34 -14.75 8.52
N ARG A 5 -9.99 -15.72 9.36
CA ARG A 5 -8.65 -15.79 9.98
C ARG A 5 -7.55 -16.05 8.95
N GLU A 6 -7.76 -17.00 8.06
CA GLU A 6 -6.82 -17.28 6.96
C GLU A 6 -6.63 -16.07 6.04
N CYS A 7 -7.70 -15.32 5.73
CA CYS A 7 -7.61 -14.08 4.97
C CYS A 7 -6.76 -13.03 5.70
N ILE A 8 -6.95 -12.87 7.01
CA ILE A 8 -6.18 -11.90 7.81
C ILE A 8 -4.71 -12.29 7.85
N ASP A 9 -4.39 -13.56 8.14
CA ASP A 9 -3.02 -14.04 8.24
C ASP A 9 -2.30 -13.89 6.89
N TYR A 10 -2.98 -14.26 5.80
CA TYR A 10 -2.44 -14.08 4.45
C TYR A 10 -2.18 -12.61 4.08
N ALA A 11 -3.13 -11.72 4.40
CA ALA A 11 -2.96 -10.28 4.15
C ALA A 11 -1.77 -9.69 4.91
N ILE A 12 -1.56 -10.09 6.18
CA ILE A 12 -0.43 -9.61 6.99
C ILE A 12 0.91 -9.98 6.34
N ASP A 13 1.01 -11.15 5.73
CA ASP A 13 2.25 -11.63 5.14
C ASP A 13 2.51 -11.06 3.74
N HIS A 14 1.47 -10.74 2.98
CA HIS A 14 1.58 -10.40 1.56
C HIS A 14 1.30 -8.94 1.25
N ASN A 15 0.54 -8.22 2.08
CA ASN A 15 0.10 -6.87 1.80
C ASN A 15 1.28 -5.90 1.63
N ILE A 16 1.25 -5.12 0.54
CA ILE A 16 2.34 -4.21 0.15
C ILE A 16 2.50 -3.05 1.13
N THR A 17 1.41 -2.59 1.75
CA THR A 17 1.46 -1.50 2.74
C THR A 17 2.26 -1.90 3.97
N ILE A 18 2.10 -3.14 4.45
CA ILE A 18 2.87 -3.68 5.57
C ILE A 18 4.35 -3.80 5.18
N LYS A 19 4.65 -4.30 3.96
CA LYS A 19 6.03 -4.38 3.45
C LYS A 19 6.69 -3.00 3.33
N GLN A 20 5.94 -1.99 2.93
CA GLN A 20 6.42 -0.61 2.89
C GLN A 20 6.78 -0.10 4.30
N GLN A 21 5.93 -0.32 5.30
CA GLN A 21 6.21 0.07 6.68
C GLN A 21 7.39 -0.72 7.28
N GLN A 22 7.53 -2.00 6.96
CA GLN A 22 8.70 -2.80 7.34
C GLN A 22 10.00 -2.22 6.76
N ASN A 23 9.99 -1.84 5.48
CA ASN A 23 11.15 -1.21 4.84
C ASN A 23 11.47 0.15 5.46
N GLN A 24 10.46 0.92 5.85
CA GLN A 24 10.63 2.21 6.53
C GLN A 24 11.24 2.01 7.93
N ALA A 25 10.77 1.05 8.71
CA ALA A 25 11.37 0.70 9.99
C ALA A 25 12.83 0.24 9.83
N ARG A 26 13.12 -0.57 8.79
CA ARG A 26 14.49 -0.97 8.47
C ARG A 26 15.37 0.21 8.08
N GLN A 27 14.86 1.18 7.35
CA GLN A 27 15.58 2.42 7.03
C GLN A 27 15.93 3.21 8.30
N GLN A 28 15.00 3.33 9.27
CA GLN A 28 15.28 3.97 10.55
C GLN A 28 16.32 3.19 11.37
N GLN A 29 16.31 1.85 11.30
CA GLN A 29 17.36 1.03 11.93
C GLN A 29 18.74 1.32 11.33
N ILE A 30 18.83 1.39 10.01
CA ILE A 30 20.10 1.71 9.32
C ILE A 30 20.55 3.14 9.70
N GLN A 31 19.63 4.10 9.77
CA GLN A 31 19.95 5.47 10.19
C GLN A 31 20.45 5.54 11.63
N LEU A 32 19.90 4.70 12.54
CA LEU A 32 20.40 4.58 13.90
C LEU A 32 21.84 4.02 13.92
N ASP A 33 22.11 2.98 13.14
CA ASP A 33 23.43 2.36 13.07
C ASP A 33 24.46 3.31 12.43
N ASP A 34 24.06 4.10 11.43
CA ASP A 34 24.88 5.16 10.83
C ASP A 34 25.21 6.23 11.85
N ASN A 35 24.22 6.73 12.59
CA ASN A 35 24.45 7.72 13.66
C ASN A 35 25.32 7.17 14.81
N ARG A 36 25.28 5.88 15.11
CA ARG A 36 26.20 5.20 16.02
C ARG A 36 27.60 5.17 15.45
N GLY A 37 27.71 4.94 14.12
CA GLY A 37 28.99 4.94 13.39
C GLY A 37 29.71 6.28 13.44
N ASN A 38 29.01 7.39 13.62
CA ASN A 38 29.60 8.73 13.74
C ASN A 38 30.54 8.91 14.96
N HIS A 39 30.58 7.96 15.88
CA HIS A 39 31.60 7.90 16.95
C HIS A 39 32.91 7.27 16.50
N LEU A 40 32.93 6.58 15.36
CA LEU A 40 34.11 5.88 14.85
C LEU A 40 34.98 6.84 14.04
N PRO A 41 36.29 6.53 13.88
CA PRO A 41 37.15 7.23 12.94
C PRO A 41 36.63 7.11 11.50
N THR A 42 36.60 8.21 10.78
CA THR A 42 36.41 8.21 9.32
C THR A 42 37.76 8.25 8.63
N VAL A 43 37.97 7.39 7.62
CA VAL A 43 39.17 7.38 6.78
C VAL A 43 38.73 7.71 5.36
N ASP A 44 39.33 8.73 4.80
CA ASP A 44 39.11 9.14 3.42
C ASP A 44 40.38 9.09 2.61
N ALA A 45 40.29 8.61 1.37
CA ALA A 45 41.37 8.62 0.41
C ALA A 45 40.87 9.31 -0.88
N SER A 46 41.67 10.22 -1.39
CA SER A 46 41.37 10.87 -2.66
C SER A 46 42.58 10.89 -3.58
N ILE A 47 42.30 10.72 -4.87
CA ILE A 47 43.32 10.82 -5.93
C ILE A 47 42.80 11.88 -6.90
N GLY A 48 43.61 12.93 -7.09
CA GLY A 48 43.34 13.99 -8.03
C GLY A 48 44.35 14.01 -9.16
N GLN A 49 43.90 14.15 -10.39
CA GLN A 49 44.73 14.38 -11.56
C GLN A 49 44.35 15.70 -12.20
N ASN A 50 45.34 16.60 -12.29
CA ASN A 50 45.12 17.90 -12.94
C ASN A 50 46.05 18.05 -14.14
N PHE A 51 45.46 18.36 -15.28
CA PHE A 51 46.18 18.70 -16.50
C PHE A 51 46.03 20.21 -16.77
N SER A 52 47.13 20.90 -16.91
CA SER A 52 47.15 22.30 -17.28
C SER A 52 47.87 22.49 -18.61
N PHE A 53 47.19 23.08 -19.56
CA PHE A 53 47.68 23.37 -20.92
C PHE A 53 47.73 24.85 -21.14
N GLY A 54 48.81 25.39 -21.60
CA GLY A 54 48.89 26.80 -21.90
C GLY A 54 50.28 27.45 -21.69
N ARG A 55 50.32 28.76 -21.73
CA ARG A 55 51.52 29.56 -21.53
C ARG A 55 51.70 29.85 -20.05
N GLY A 56 52.73 29.26 -19.48
CA GLY A 56 53.09 29.41 -18.08
C GLY A 56 54.44 30.07 -17.87
N LEU A 57 54.68 30.55 -16.65
CA LEU A 57 55.95 31.13 -16.24
C LEU A 57 56.88 29.95 -15.84
N THR A 58 58.04 29.86 -16.44
CA THR A 58 59.07 28.87 -16.06
C THR A 58 59.85 29.35 -14.84
N ALA A 59 60.65 28.47 -14.20
CA ALA A 59 61.49 28.76 -13.07
C ALA A 59 62.56 29.85 -13.40
N GLN A 60 62.82 30.09 -14.70
CA GLN A 60 63.71 31.13 -15.20
C GLN A 60 63.03 32.48 -15.48
N ASN A 61 61.76 32.62 -15.04
CA ASN A 61 60.94 33.83 -15.21
C ASN A 61 60.64 34.15 -16.68
N THR A 62 60.61 33.14 -17.57
CA THR A 62 60.31 33.30 -18.99
C THR A 62 58.96 32.63 -19.28
N TYR A 63 58.13 33.19 -20.15
CA TYR A 63 56.86 32.63 -20.56
C TYR A 63 57.01 31.61 -21.69
N GLU A 64 56.75 30.36 -21.42
CA GLU A 64 56.77 29.27 -22.43
C GLU A 64 55.44 28.53 -22.43
N ASN A 65 55.16 27.84 -23.55
CA ASN A 65 54.05 26.89 -23.63
C ASN A 65 54.42 25.61 -22.91
N THR A 66 53.81 25.42 -21.74
CA THR A 66 54.08 24.27 -20.86
C THR A 66 52.79 23.46 -20.66
N ASN A 67 52.87 22.17 -20.85
CA ASN A 67 51.83 21.23 -20.48
C ASN A 67 52.27 20.56 -19.19
N THR A 68 51.51 20.76 -18.12
CA THR A 68 51.83 20.15 -16.83
C THR A 68 50.73 19.17 -16.44
N SER A 69 51.17 18.03 -15.91
CA SER A 69 50.31 17.00 -15.36
C SER A 69 50.71 16.82 -13.89
N ASN A 70 49.77 17.06 -13.01
CA ASN A 70 49.99 16.91 -11.56
C ASN A 70 49.05 15.84 -11.00
N THR A 71 49.60 14.84 -10.35
CA THR A 71 48.84 13.80 -9.65
C THR A 71 49.03 14.01 -8.14
N SER A 72 47.92 14.17 -7.44
CA SER A 72 47.88 14.33 -5.98
C SER A 72 47.23 13.09 -5.33
N PHE A 73 47.81 12.61 -4.29
CA PHE A 73 47.25 11.56 -3.44
C PHE A 73 47.05 12.14 -2.04
N GLN A 74 45.88 11.97 -1.50
CA GLN A 74 45.55 12.41 -0.14
C GLN A 74 44.93 11.26 0.62
N LEU A 75 45.42 10.99 1.82
CA LEU A 75 44.85 10.08 2.78
C LEU A 75 44.63 10.86 4.07
N GLY A 76 43.39 10.89 4.53
CA GLY A 76 42.95 11.57 5.75
C GLY A 76 42.35 10.56 6.72
N ALA A 77 42.51 10.79 8.01
CA ALA A 77 41.79 10.09 9.06
C ALA A 77 41.34 11.14 10.11
N SER A 78 40.07 11.11 10.49
CA SER A 78 39.55 12.01 11.50
C SER A 78 38.63 11.28 12.48
N VAL A 79 38.72 11.66 13.76
CA VAL A 79 37.87 11.13 14.81
C VAL A 79 37.31 12.28 15.66
N PRO A 80 35.98 12.36 15.87
CA PRO A 80 35.41 13.38 16.73
C PRO A 80 35.64 13.00 18.21
N ILE A 81 36.47 13.76 18.94
CA ILE A 81 36.73 13.51 20.35
C ILE A 81 35.63 14.12 21.23
N PHE A 82 35.16 15.33 20.90
CA PHE A 82 34.10 16.01 21.64
C PHE A 82 33.27 16.88 20.70
N THR A 83 31.96 16.66 20.70
CA THR A 83 31.00 17.38 19.83
C THR A 83 29.85 18.04 20.60
N GLY A 84 30.06 18.36 21.91
CA GLY A 84 29.05 18.99 22.75
C GLY A 84 27.76 18.16 22.86
N ASN A 85 27.84 16.82 22.98
CA ASN A 85 26.72 15.86 23.03
C ASN A 85 25.89 15.76 21.72
N LYS A 86 26.31 16.41 20.62
CA LYS A 86 25.57 16.36 19.35
C LYS A 86 25.35 14.93 18.86
N ILE A 87 26.40 14.11 18.81
CA ILE A 87 26.35 12.72 18.34
C ILE A 87 25.47 11.89 19.29
N VAL A 88 25.64 12.03 20.61
CA VAL A 88 24.83 11.31 21.61
C VAL A 88 23.34 11.62 21.47
N ASN A 89 23.00 12.88 21.27
CA ASN A 89 21.61 13.31 21.08
C ASN A 89 21.07 12.87 19.72
N ALA A 90 21.90 12.82 18.65
CA ALA A 90 21.50 12.29 17.36
C ALA A 90 21.18 10.79 17.43
N VAL A 91 21.98 10.01 18.16
CA VAL A 91 21.70 8.57 18.39
C VAL A 91 20.41 8.39 19.17
N LYS A 92 20.17 9.17 20.25
CA LYS A 92 18.91 9.12 20.99
C LYS A 92 17.70 9.48 20.13
N LEU A 93 17.81 10.52 19.30
CA LEU A 93 16.75 10.91 18.38
C LEU A 93 16.45 9.79 17.37
N SER A 94 17.49 9.18 16.79
CA SER A 94 17.31 8.05 15.84
C SER A 94 16.69 6.84 16.52
N GLN A 95 17.01 6.57 17.79
CA GLN A 95 16.37 5.51 18.55
C GLN A 95 14.86 5.76 18.71
N LEU A 96 14.46 6.97 19.09
CA LEU A 96 13.06 7.35 19.21
C LEU A 96 12.31 7.30 17.87
N ASN A 97 12.97 7.68 16.78
CA ASN A 97 12.40 7.58 15.43
C ASN A 97 12.20 6.12 15.00
N LEU A 98 13.13 5.23 15.37
CA LEU A 98 12.97 3.78 15.16
C LEU A 98 11.79 3.26 15.95
N ASP A 99 11.70 3.58 17.23
CA ASP A 99 10.59 3.14 18.10
C ASP A 99 9.24 3.63 17.56
N ALA A 100 9.16 4.88 17.08
CA ALA A 100 7.97 5.41 16.41
C ALA A 100 7.63 4.64 15.14
N SER A 101 8.61 4.33 14.28
CA SER A 101 8.36 3.59 13.03
C SER A 101 7.95 2.13 13.26
N LEU A 102 8.42 1.52 14.35
CA LEU A 102 7.96 0.18 14.76
C LEU A 102 6.50 0.22 15.26
N ALA A 103 6.11 1.26 16.00
CA ALA A 103 4.71 1.47 16.41
C ALA A 103 3.80 1.71 15.19
N ASP A 104 4.26 2.48 14.20
CA ASP A 104 3.53 2.68 12.93
C ASP A 104 3.37 1.38 12.14
N LEU A 105 4.37 0.49 12.17
CA LEU A 105 4.27 -0.83 11.56
C LEU A 105 3.19 -1.70 12.25
N GLU A 106 3.15 -1.73 13.59
CA GLU A 106 2.10 -2.47 14.31
C GLU A 106 0.70 -1.88 14.04
N LYS A 107 0.60 -0.55 14.01
CA LYS A 107 -0.64 0.12 13.61
C LYS A 107 -1.08 -0.29 12.19
N ALA A 108 -0.16 -0.31 11.23
CA ALA A 108 -0.49 -0.73 9.86
C ALA A 108 -1.00 -2.18 9.81
N ARG A 109 -0.43 -3.09 10.61
CA ARG A 109 -0.93 -4.47 10.74
C ARG A 109 -2.36 -4.51 11.30
N ASP A 110 -2.66 -3.71 12.32
CA ASP A 110 -4.00 -3.65 12.91
C ASP A 110 -5.02 -2.99 11.97
N ASP A 111 -4.60 -1.99 11.21
CA ASP A 111 -5.42 -1.35 10.18
C ASP A 111 -5.80 -2.37 9.08
N ILE A 112 -4.85 -3.16 8.60
CA ILE A 112 -5.10 -4.21 7.59
C ILE A 112 -6.00 -5.31 8.17
N ARG A 113 -5.77 -5.79 9.41
CA ARG A 113 -6.66 -6.74 10.08
C ARG A 113 -8.10 -6.24 10.08
N THR A 114 -8.29 -4.98 10.45
CA THR A 114 -9.62 -4.36 10.52
C THR A 114 -10.25 -4.22 9.13
N GLN A 115 -9.48 -3.83 8.11
CA GLN A 115 -9.97 -3.69 6.74
C GLN A 115 -10.39 -5.04 6.16
N VAL A 116 -9.57 -6.09 6.33
CA VAL A 116 -9.89 -7.45 5.87
C VAL A 116 -11.14 -7.98 6.59
N ALA A 117 -11.26 -7.79 7.91
CA ALA A 117 -12.43 -8.21 8.65
C ALA A 117 -13.70 -7.52 8.16
N LYS A 118 -13.65 -6.19 7.92
CA LYS A 118 -14.77 -5.42 7.36
C LYS A 118 -15.15 -5.91 5.96
N ALA A 119 -14.15 -6.11 5.08
CA ALA A 119 -14.40 -6.59 3.72
C ALA A 119 -15.02 -8.00 3.73
N TYR A 120 -14.56 -8.89 4.60
CA TYR A 120 -15.12 -10.23 4.74
C TYR A 120 -16.57 -10.21 5.20
N VAL A 121 -16.90 -9.40 6.22
CA VAL A 121 -18.28 -9.23 6.70
C VAL A 121 -19.16 -8.60 5.61
N GLN A 122 -18.64 -7.65 4.83
CA GLN A 122 -19.35 -7.05 3.70
C GLN A 122 -19.71 -8.10 2.64
N ILE A 123 -18.80 -9.02 2.34
CA ILE A 123 -19.06 -10.13 1.40
C ILE A 123 -20.21 -11.02 1.89
N LEU A 124 -20.19 -11.37 3.18
CA LEU A 124 -21.27 -12.17 3.76
C LEU A 124 -22.63 -11.43 3.69
N TYR A 125 -22.63 -10.14 3.97
CA TYR A 125 -23.84 -9.30 3.85
C TYR A 125 -24.34 -9.27 2.41
N ASP A 126 -23.49 -8.98 1.43
CA ASP A 126 -23.86 -8.88 0.02
C ASP A 126 -24.33 -10.24 -0.55
N MET A 127 -23.74 -11.34 -0.07
CA MET A 127 -24.17 -12.69 -0.41
C MET A 127 -25.60 -12.97 0.06
N GLU A 128 -25.93 -12.60 1.31
CA GLU A 128 -27.30 -12.76 1.85
C GLU A 128 -28.30 -11.86 1.14
N ILE A 129 -27.94 -10.61 0.81
CA ILE A 129 -28.78 -9.70 0.02
C ILE A 129 -29.04 -10.27 -1.37
N CYS A 130 -28.02 -10.88 -2.01
CA CYS A 130 -28.17 -11.54 -3.30
C CYS A 130 -29.17 -12.70 -3.22
N ASP A 131 -29.06 -13.56 -2.20
CA ASP A 131 -29.97 -14.68 -1.98
C ASP A 131 -31.43 -14.22 -1.72
N VAL A 132 -31.62 -13.19 -0.88
CA VAL A 132 -32.93 -12.59 -0.64
C VAL A 132 -33.52 -12.03 -1.93
N ALA A 133 -32.74 -11.31 -2.75
CA ALA A 133 -33.20 -10.76 -4.02
C ALA A 133 -33.58 -11.86 -5.03
N GLN A 134 -32.85 -12.96 -5.06
CA GLN A 134 -33.18 -14.13 -5.89
C GLN A 134 -34.51 -14.79 -5.45
N ARG A 135 -34.71 -14.96 -4.14
CA ARG A 135 -35.99 -15.48 -3.60
C ARG A 135 -37.16 -14.56 -3.93
N GLN A 136 -36.96 -13.22 -3.89
CA GLN A 136 -37.99 -12.25 -4.27
C GLN A 136 -38.44 -12.41 -5.73
N ILE A 137 -37.50 -12.64 -6.66
CA ILE A 137 -37.85 -12.92 -8.07
C ILE A 137 -38.75 -14.16 -8.18
N ALA A 138 -38.46 -15.22 -7.42
CA ALA A 138 -39.28 -16.43 -7.45
C ALA A 138 -40.73 -16.13 -6.97
N ILE A 139 -40.87 -15.36 -5.89
CA ILE A 139 -42.18 -14.95 -5.34
C ILE A 139 -42.95 -14.10 -6.36
N ASP A 140 -42.30 -13.07 -6.92
CA ASP A 140 -42.95 -12.16 -7.87
C ASP A 140 -43.31 -12.88 -9.18
N SER A 141 -42.50 -13.80 -9.63
CA SER A 141 -42.76 -14.66 -10.79
C SER A 141 -44.01 -15.53 -10.58
N MET A 142 -44.16 -16.14 -9.40
CA MET A 142 -45.29 -16.92 -9.01
C MET A 142 -46.56 -16.05 -8.94
N GLN A 143 -46.44 -14.80 -8.42
CA GLN A 143 -47.53 -13.86 -8.35
C GLN A 143 -48.02 -13.40 -9.75
N VAL A 144 -47.08 -13.15 -10.68
CA VAL A 144 -47.43 -12.86 -12.09
C VAL A 144 -48.21 -14.04 -12.69
N TYR A 145 -47.70 -15.27 -12.53
CA TYR A 145 -48.36 -16.46 -13.01
C TYR A 145 -49.78 -16.60 -12.45
N ARG A 146 -49.97 -16.40 -11.15
CA ARG A 146 -51.29 -16.44 -10.49
C ARG A 146 -52.27 -15.40 -11.07
N LEU A 147 -51.80 -14.14 -11.22
CA LEU A 147 -52.63 -13.06 -11.78
C LEU A 147 -53.00 -13.31 -13.26
N GLU A 148 -52.11 -13.91 -14.04
CA GLU A 148 -52.38 -14.33 -15.42
C GLU A 148 -53.48 -15.42 -15.51
N GLN A 149 -53.50 -16.40 -14.59
CA GLN A 149 -54.55 -17.39 -14.51
C GLN A 149 -55.90 -16.77 -14.07
N MET A 150 -55.84 -15.83 -13.11
CA MET A 150 -57.03 -15.08 -12.69
C MET A 150 -57.57 -14.19 -13.80
N LEU A 151 -56.72 -13.58 -14.63
CA LEU A 151 -57.15 -12.79 -15.80
C LEU A 151 -57.87 -13.68 -16.82
N LYS A 152 -57.32 -14.91 -17.10
CA LYS A 152 -57.97 -15.89 -17.98
C LYS A 152 -59.36 -16.34 -17.47
N ALA A 153 -59.50 -16.38 -16.15
CA ALA A 153 -60.78 -16.71 -15.50
C ALA A 153 -61.72 -15.47 -15.32
N GLY A 154 -61.36 -14.31 -15.86
CA GLY A 154 -62.14 -13.08 -15.75
C GLY A 154 -62.18 -12.44 -14.35
N LYS A 155 -61.27 -12.86 -13.46
CA LYS A 155 -61.21 -12.42 -12.03
C LYS A 155 -60.09 -11.39 -11.72
N ALA A 156 -59.33 -10.99 -12.73
CA ALA A 156 -58.30 -9.95 -12.61
C ALA A 156 -58.30 -9.06 -13.85
N SER A 157 -57.79 -7.83 -13.72
CA SER A 157 -57.64 -6.89 -14.82
C SER A 157 -56.31 -6.99 -15.53
N LYS A 158 -56.24 -6.56 -16.81
CA LYS A 158 -54.95 -6.45 -17.55
C LYS A 158 -53.99 -5.48 -16.87
N ALA A 159 -54.52 -4.44 -16.20
CA ALA A 159 -53.73 -3.44 -15.49
C ALA A 159 -52.97 -4.08 -14.30
N GLU A 160 -53.65 -4.93 -13.51
CA GLU A 160 -52.99 -5.65 -12.38
C GLU A 160 -51.89 -6.60 -12.85
N VAL A 161 -52.09 -7.32 -13.94
CA VAL A 161 -51.04 -8.17 -14.52
C VAL A 161 -49.84 -7.36 -15.00
N SER A 162 -50.12 -6.20 -15.68
CA SER A 162 -49.04 -5.31 -16.15
C SER A 162 -48.27 -4.69 -14.99
N GLN A 163 -48.95 -4.29 -13.92
CA GLN A 163 -48.31 -3.76 -12.70
C GLN A 163 -47.42 -4.84 -12.05
N GLN A 164 -47.90 -6.06 -11.92
CA GLN A 164 -47.10 -7.13 -11.31
C GLN A 164 -45.90 -7.54 -12.18
N ARG A 165 -46.05 -7.50 -13.51
CA ARG A 165 -44.90 -7.69 -14.43
C ARG A 165 -43.87 -6.59 -14.26
N ALA A 166 -44.26 -5.34 -14.06
CA ALA A 166 -43.37 -4.22 -13.76
C ALA A 166 -42.64 -4.44 -12.43
N THR A 167 -43.34 -4.91 -11.38
CA THR A 167 -42.76 -5.30 -10.10
C THR A 167 -41.70 -6.43 -10.28
N LEU A 168 -42.03 -7.45 -11.03
CA LEU A 168 -41.09 -8.54 -11.33
C LEU A 168 -39.84 -8.02 -12.07
N ALA A 169 -40.01 -7.11 -13.02
CA ALA A 169 -38.89 -6.49 -13.74
C ALA A 169 -37.98 -5.69 -12.77
N GLN A 170 -38.61 -4.95 -11.82
CA GLN A 170 -37.87 -4.23 -10.78
C GLN A 170 -37.10 -5.19 -9.85
N SER A 171 -37.69 -6.30 -9.44
CA SER A 171 -37.04 -7.32 -8.61
C SER A 171 -35.84 -7.95 -9.32
N ARG A 172 -35.96 -8.20 -10.65
CA ARG A 172 -34.82 -8.65 -11.46
C ARG A 172 -33.68 -7.66 -11.52
N LEU A 173 -34.00 -6.35 -11.68
CA LEU A 173 -33.00 -5.29 -11.64
C LEU A 173 -32.30 -5.25 -10.28
N THR A 174 -33.08 -5.34 -9.19
CA THR A 174 -32.53 -5.36 -7.82
C THR A 174 -31.59 -6.57 -7.61
N ALA A 175 -31.97 -7.76 -8.09
CA ALA A 175 -31.13 -8.96 -7.99
C ALA A 175 -29.84 -8.82 -8.82
N THR A 176 -29.91 -8.24 -10.02
CA THR A 176 -28.71 -7.98 -10.83
C THR A 176 -27.76 -6.99 -10.12
N ASN A 177 -28.29 -5.95 -9.51
CA ASN A 177 -27.49 -5.00 -8.75
C ASN A 177 -26.88 -5.66 -7.51
N ALA A 178 -27.62 -6.52 -6.81
CA ALA A 178 -27.09 -7.28 -5.68
C ALA A 178 -25.96 -8.22 -6.08
N ASP A 179 -26.08 -8.96 -7.20
CA ASP A 179 -25.01 -9.81 -7.74
C ASP A 179 -23.76 -8.98 -8.12
N ASN A 180 -23.95 -7.83 -8.74
CA ASN A 180 -22.84 -6.93 -9.05
C ASN A 180 -22.12 -6.43 -7.78
N ASN A 181 -22.87 -6.04 -6.75
CA ASN A 181 -22.29 -5.60 -5.47
C ASN A 181 -21.53 -6.73 -4.80
N TYR A 182 -22.06 -7.93 -4.79
CA TYR A 182 -21.38 -9.13 -4.27
C TYR A 182 -20.05 -9.39 -5.00
N ARG A 183 -20.02 -9.27 -6.32
CA ARG A 183 -18.79 -9.43 -7.11
C ARG A 183 -17.77 -8.32 -6.82
N LEU A 184 -18.24 -7.08 -6.64
CA LEU A 184 -17.37 -5.96 -6.28
C LEU A 184 -16.77 -6.11 -4.88
N SER A 185 -17.55 -6.62 -3.91
CA SER A 185 -17.02 -6.88 -2.56
C SER A 185 -15.99 -8.02 -2.55
N LEU A 186 -16.17 -9.07 -3.38
CA LEU A 186 -15.16 -10.10 -3.59
C LEU A 186 -13.87 -9.54 -4.19
N LEU A 187 -13.99 -8.68 -5.21
CA LEU A 187 -12.84 -8.02 -5.82
C LEU A 187 -12.10 -7.13 -4.82
N ALA A 188 -12.83 -6.38 -3.99
CA ALA A 188 -12.23 -5.53 -2.96
C ALA A 188 -11.42 -6.34 -1.95
N LEU A 189 -11.92 -7.50 -1.51
CA LEU A 189 -11.16 -8.40 -0.65
C LEU A 189 -9.92 -8.97 -1.36
N SER A 190 -10.08 -9.42 -2.62
CA SER A 190 -8.97 -9.92 -3.44
C SER A 190 -7.83 -8.90 -3.55
N GLN A 191 -8.17 -7.62 -3.77
CA GLN A 191 -7.18 -6.53 -3.81
C GLN A 191 -6.49 -6.31 -2.45
N LEU A 192 -7.20 -6.43 -1.32
CA LEU A 192 -6.59 -6.33 0.01
C LEU A 192 -5.64 -7.50 0.30
N LEU A 193 -5.90 -8.66 -0.28
CA LEU A 193 -5.09 -9.87 -0.17
C LEU A 193 -3.92 -9.89 -1.18
N GLU A 194 -3.86 -8.94 -2.14
CA GLU A 194 -2.90 -8.91 -3.26
C GLU A 194 -2.99 -10.19 -4.14
N LEU A 195 -4.22 -10.67 -4.40
CA LEU A 195 -4.51 -11.86 -5.23
C LEU A 195 -4.98 -11.47 -6.63
#